data_a61d7a588e8b6c78e645a0e4c375a456
#
_entry.id   a61d7a588e8b6c78e645a0e4c375a456
#
_cell.length_a   1.000
_cell.length_b   1.000
_cell.length_c   1.000
_cell.angle_alpha   90.00
_cell.angle_beta   90.00
_cell.angle_gamma   90.00
#
_symmetry.space_group_name_H-M   'P 1'
#
loop_
_entity.id
_entity.type
_entity.pdbx_description
1 polymer ?
#
loop_
_entity_poly.entity_id
_entity_poly.type
_entity_poly.pdbx_seq_one_letter_code
_entity_poly.pdbx_strand_id
1 'polypeptide(L)'
;DGHQWIYDWIVKETGRVFHWDEDSRELPKSVKSHGQISKHLGKQGQRLERVAAEEEAAGHSMTAFELYFKASAKFAAAQHPVLETNDEKIYLHGRCLANYEKVIELAPYKIERVEIPFEDMQLQCNFHLCPGKTVAPVVIFIPGCDMTKEMWPDPRVVEAHARGMHLLVIDGPGQGTSNIRNQKLTHGNYERAVLSIVDWLETRQEVDKDKIGIFAVSMGSHWGLEVAATGDPRIKAVVGPWASYLDKYYILDTFSPRYKQLFGYLTGAKSEEELDEIVTQMTVEGREKDIKCPILLTVGEYDSRAPTELVYNFYDKVKSPKELWVYEDTYHQAKMFQGTGQDRHDCHMMCMDWLVDAMNGKYKAGHDKQMYLRTNGGGPNGTQGANQDPAHWWEK
;
A
#
# COMPACT_ATOMS: atom_id res chain seq x y z
N ASP A 1 -11.40 11.37 -28.04
CA ASP A 1 -11.57 10.78 -26.74
C ASP A 1 -11.85 11.88 -25.72
N GLY A 2 -13.03 11.85 -25.07
CA GLY A 2 -13.50 12.93 -24.22
C GLY A 2 -12.62 13.19 -23.00
N HIS A 3 -11.99 12.15 -22.46
CA HIS A 3 -11.07 12.27 -21.32
C HIS A 3 -9.80 13.03 -21.70
N GLN A 4 -9.23 12.80 -22.87
CA GLN A 4 -8.06 13.54 -23.32
C GLN A 4 -8.32 15.04 -23.37
N TRP A 5 -9.49 15.43 -23.89
CA TRP A 5 -9.89 16.83 -23.92
C TRP A 5 -9.95 17.47 -22.53
N ILE A 6 -10.48 16.76 -21.52
CA ILE A 6 -10.52 17.23 -20.13
C ILE A 6 -9.11 17.42 -19.57
N TYR A 7 -8.21 16.46 -19.80
CA TYR A 7 -6.82 16.57 -19.35
C TYR A 7 -6.10 17.72 -20.02
N ASP A 8 -6.26 17.88 -21.33
CA ASP A 8 -5.65 18.98 -22.10
C ASP A 8 -6.16 20.34 -21.58
N TRP A 9 -7.46 20.42 -21.25
CA TRP A 9 -8.05 21.62 -20.67
C TRP A 9 -7.49 21.92 -19.28
N ILE A 10 -7.40 20.94 -18.39
CA ILE A 10 -6.83 21.08 -17.06
C ILE A 10 -5.37 21.53 -17.13
N VAL A 11 -4.56 20.89 -17.97
CA VAL A 11 -3.15 21.26 -18.17
C VAL A 11 -3.02 22.69 -18.68
N LYS A 12 -3.86 23.09 -19.62
CA LYS A 12 -3.86 24.43 -20.18
C LYS A 12 -4.22 25.49 -19.14
N GLU A 13 -5.26 25.27 -18.35
CA GLU A 13 -5.73 26.22 -17.35
C GLU A 13 -4.83 26.28 -16.11
N THR A 14 -4.37 25.15 -15.62
CA THR A 14 -3.59 25.07 -14.37
C THR A 14 -2.08 25.09 -14.59
N GLY A 15 -1.63 24.77 -15.81
CA GLY A 15 -0.23 24.53 -16.15
C GLY A 15 0.39 23.33 -15.40
N ARG A 16 -0.42 22.49 -14.78
CA ARG A 16 0.02 21.27 -14.09
C ARG A 16 -0.02 20.11 -15.06
N VAL A 17 1.03 19.31 -15.06
CA VAL A 17 1.05 18.02 -15.75
C VAL A 17 0.56 16.99 -14.75
N PHE A 18 -0.62 16.44 -14.99
CA PHE A 18 -1.12 15.31 -14.23
C PHE A 18 -0.55 14.03 -14.84
N HIS A 19 0.03 13.18 -13.98
CA HIS A 19 0.28 11.82 -14.37
C HIS A 19 -1.05 11.06 -14.35
N TRP A 20 -1.24 10.17 -15.32
CA TRP A 20 -2.41 9.30 -15.45
C TRP A 20 -2.69 8.46 -14.20
N ASP A 21 -1.68 8.30 -13.36
CA ASP A 21 -1.73 7.44 -12.20
C ASP A 21 -2.06 8.18 -10.91
N GLU A 22 -2.62 9.39 -10.99
CA GLU A 22 -2.98 10.20 -9.82
C GLU A 22 -1.86 10.39 -8.79
N ASP A 23 -0.66 10.07 -9.19
CA ASP A 23 0.49 10.31 -8.35
C ASP A 23 0.66 11.82 -8.23
N SER A 24 -0.10 12.40 -7.29
CA SER A 24 -0.16 13.84 -6.98
C SER A 24 1.16 14.39 -6.46
N ARG A 25 2.27 13.76 -6.84
CA ARG A 25 3.61 14.27 -6.61
C ARG A 25 3.76 15.55 -7.41
N GLU A 26 3.46 16.68 -6.76
CA GLU A 26 3.68 18.00 -7.34
C GLU A 26 5.17 18.16 -7.65
N LEU A 27 5.52 17.94 -8.89
CA LEU A 27 6.86 18.17 -9.39
C LEU A 27 6.94 19.57 -9.98
N PRO A 28 8.00 20.35 -9.68
CA PRO A 28 8.21 21.65 -10.31
C PRO A 28 8.33 21.49 -11.83
N LYS A 29 7.89 22.52 -12.57
CA LYS A 29 7.99 22.55 -14.04
C LYS A 29 9.41 22.35 -14.60
N SER A 30 10.43 22.57 -13.75
CA SER A 30 11.85 22.36 -14.09
C SER A 30 12.24 20.87 -14.12
N VAL A 31 11.47 19.99 -13.51
CA VAL A 31 11.74 18.54 -13.52
C VAL A 31 11.28 17.95 -14.86
N LYS A 32 12.22 17.40 -15.64
CA LYS A 32 12.01 16.90 -17.00
C LYS A 32 12.46 15.44 -17.20
N SER A 33 13.03 14.81 -16.15
CA SER A 33 13.49 13.42 -16.22
C SER A 33 13.42 12.73 -14.87
N HIS A 34 13.45 11.40 -14.87
CA HIS A 34 13.44 10.59 -13.64
C HIS A 34 14.60 10.95 -12.68
N GLY A 35 15.83 11.13 -13.20
CA GLY A 35 16.96 11.54 -12.38
C GLY A 35 16.78 12.93 -11.75
N GLN A 36 16.03 13.83 -12.42
CA GLN A 36 15.68 15.12 -11.81
C GLN A 36 14.61 14.97 -10.71
N ILE A 37 13.72 13.97 -10.79
CA ILE A 37 12.77 13.65 -9.73
C ILE A 37 13.54 13.23 -8.48
N SER A 38 14.43 12.25 -8.60
CA SER A 38 15.28 11.76 -7.49
C SER A 38 16.06 12.90 -6.84
N LYS A 39 16.74 13.70 -7.65
CA LYS A 39 17.49 14.86 -7.17
C LYS A 39 16.61 15.89 -6.43
N HIS A 40 15.41 16.19 -6.98
CA HIS A 40 14.50 17.16 -6.37
C HIS A 40 13.99 16.68 -5.02
N LEU A 41 13.46 15.44 -4.96
CA LEU A 41 12.93 14.86 -3.72
C LEU A 41 14.05 14.60 -2.70
N GLY A 42 15.22 14.14 -3.15
CA GLY A 42 16.39 13.96 -2.28
C GLY A 42 16.85 15.26 -1.62
N LYS A 43 16.86 16.39 -2.36
CA LYS A 43 17.17 17.72 -1.78
C LYS A 43 16.11 18.17 -0.78
N GLN A 44 14.83 17.87 -1.01
CA GLN A 44 13.78 18.12 -0.01
C GLN A 44 14.01 17.28 1.25
N GLY A 45 14.35 16.00 1.10
CA GLY A 45 14.71 15.12 2.20
C GLY A 45 15.89 15.68 3.01
N GLN A 46 16.98 16.08 2.35
CA GLN A 46 18.15 16.69 3.01
C GLN A 46 17.81 17.97 3.77
N ARG A 47 16.90 18.80 3.25
CA ARG A 47 16.47 20.00 3.95
C ARG A 47 15.67 19.67 5.20
N LEU A 48 14.69 18.76 5.08
CA LEU A 48 13.87 18.31 6.21
C LEU A 48 14.73 17.68 7.31
N GLU A 49 15.69 16.85 6.95
CA GLU A 49 16.64 16.23 7.87
C GLU A 49 17.47 17.23 8.65
N ARG A 50 18.01 18.27 7.97
CA ARG A 50 18.78 19.34 8.67
C ARG A 50 17.91 20.10 9.65
N VAL A 51 16.69 20.50 9.25
CA VAL A 51 15.77 21.20 10.15
C VAL A 51 15.36 20.29 11.31
N ALA A 52 15.14 18.99 11.06
CA ALA A 52 14.85 18.02 12.11
C ALA A 52 15.98 17.95 13.16
N ALA A 53 17.23 17.92 12.71
CA ALA A 53 18.40 17.90 13.60
C ALA A 53 18.54 19.21 14.40
N GLU A 54 18.25 20.36 13.81
CA GLU A 54 18.21 21.64 14.50
C GLU A 54 17.13 21.67 15.59
N GLU A 55 15.94 21.18 15.30
CA GLU A 55 14.83 21.08 16.26
C GLU A 55 15.12 20.09 17.38
N GLU A 56 15.74 18.94 17.07
CA GLU A 56 16.18 17.96 18.07
C GLU A 56 17.20 18.60 19.03
N ALA A 57 18.20 19.30 18.49
CA ALA A 57 19.19 19.99 19.28
C ALA A 57 18.61 21.11 20.17
N ALA A 58 17.51 21.73 19.73
CA ALA A 58 16.76 22.72 20.49
C ALA A 58 15.83 22.10 21.56
N GLY A 59 15.71 20.76 21.62
CA GLY A 59 14.86 20.05 22.55
C GLY A 59 13.39 19.90 22.07
N HIS A 60 13.10 20.24 20.83
CA HIS A 60 11.76 20.13 20.24
C HIS A 60 11.50 18.73 19.67
N SER A 61 11.54 17.70 20.53
CA SER A 61 11.53 16.28 20.14
C SER A 61 10.35 15.89 19.25
N MET A 62 9.14 16.44 19.48
CA MET A 62 7.98 16.12 18.65
C MET A 62 8.07 16.72 17.25
N THR A 63 8.56 17.96 17.12
CA THR A 63 8.81 18.59 15.81
C THR A 63 9.89 17.82 15.05
N ALA A 64 10.98 17.45 15.73
CA ALA A 64 12.05 16.65 15.17
C ALA A 64 11.52 15.29 14.66
N PHE A 65 10.75 14.59 15.47
CA PHE A 65 10.08 13.31 15.10
C PHE A 65 9.28 13.43 13.81
N GLU A 66 8.42 14.45 13.72
CA GLU A 66 7.60 14.67 12.51
C GLU A 66 8.44 15.00 11.28
N LEU A 67 9.48 15.80 11.43
CA LEU A 67 10.37 16.21 10.33
C LEU A 67 11.26 15.05 9.87
N TYR A 68 11.77 14.22 10.78
CA TYR A 68 12.51 13.01 10.42
C TYR A 68 11.65 12.01 9.66
N PHE A 69 10.37 11.82 10.05
CA PHE A 69 9.46 11.00 9.28
C PHE A 69 9.24 11.54 7.86
N LYS A 70 8.99 12.85 7.73
CA LYS A 70 8.85 13.50 6.42
C LYS A 70 10.13 13.39 5.59
N ALA A 71 11.31 13.51 6.22
CA ALA A 71 12.59 13.32 5.53
C ALA A 71 12.75 11.89 5.03
N SER A 72 12.49 10.90 5.88
CA SER A 72 12.52 9.48 5.51
C SER A 72 11.61 9.18 4.32
N ALA A 73 10.34 9.62 4.37
CA ALA A 73 9.38 9.44 3.29
C ALA A 73 9.82 10.13 1.98
N LYS A 74 10.47 11.32 2.06
CA LYS A 74 11.03 12.00 0.87
C LYS A 74 12.20 11.25 0.26
N PHE A 75 13.08 10.68 1.07
CA PHE A 75 14.18 9.85 0.57
C PHE A 75 13.66 8.52 -0.02
N ALA A 76 12.64 7.91 0.59
CA ALA A 76 11.96 6.74 0.04
C ALA A 76 11.35 7.05 -1.34
N ALA A 77 10.64 8.18 -1.46
CA ALA A 77 10.09 8.62 -2.75
C ALA A 77 11.20 8.98 -3.77
N ALA A 78 12.33 9.54 -3.32
CA ALA A 78 13.44 9.92 -4.19
C ALA A 78 14.15 8.69 -4.80
N GLN A 79 14.25 7.59 -4.06
CA GLN A 79 14.89 6.37 -4.56
C GLN A 79 14.03 5.61 -5.56
N HIS A 80 12.71 5.76 -5.51
CA HIS A 80 11.79 4.98 -6.33
C HIS A 80 12.05 5.12 -7.85
N PRO A 81 12.30 6.32 -8.44
CA PRO A 81 12.63 6.44 -9.84
C PRO A 81 13.95 5.79 -10.28
N VAL A 82 14.84 5.45 -9.34
CA VAL A 82 16.13 4.81 -9.61
C VAL A 82 15.91 3.30 -9.65
N LEU A 83 15.83 2.72 -10.84
CA LEU A 83 15.53 1.29 -11.06
C LEU A 83 16.80 0.46 -11.25
N GLU A 84 17.80 0.76 -10.45
CA GLU A 84 19.10 0.09 -10.41
C GLU A 84 19.68 0.21 -9.02
N THR A 85 20.31 -0.84 -8.50
CA THR A 85 21.01 -0.80 -7.20
C THR A 85 22.41 -0.21 -7.38
N ASN A 86 22.45 1.10 -7.66
CA ASN A 86 23.66 1.90 -7.80
C ASN A 86 23.93 2.76 -6.56
N ASP A 87 25.02 3.51 -6.56
CA ASP A 87 25.44 4.36 -5.43
C ASP A 87 24.37 5.40 -5.05
N GLU A 88 23.64 5.96 -6.03
CA GLU A 88 22.56 6.92 -5.77
C GLU A 88 21.41 6.24 -5.02
N LYS A 89 20.98 5.06 -5.48
CA LYS A 89 19.92 4.27 -4.83
C LYS A 89 20.33 3.89 -3.41
N ILE A 90 21.55 3.39 -3.22
CA ILE A 90 22.09 2.99 -1.92
C ILE A 90 22.15 4.20 -0.97
N TYR A 91 22.63 5.35 -1.46
CA TYR A 91 22.66 6.59 -0.67
C TYR A 91 21.25 7.03 -0.24
N LEU A 92 20.32 7.13 -1.18
CA LEU A 92 18.95 7.58 -0.89
C LEU A 92 18.23 6.64 0.08
N HIS A 93 18.37 5.32 -0.13
CA HIS A 93 17.83 4.32 0.79
C HIS A 93 18.46 4.38 2.17
N GLY A 94 19.79 4.52 2.23
CA GLY A 94 20.50 4.70 3.50
C GLY A 94 20.05 5.94 4.27
N ARG A 95 19.78 7.07 3.57
CA ARG A 95 19.22 8.27 4.23
C ARG A 95 17.79 8.04 4.70
N CYS A 96 16.97 7.32 3.92
CA CYS A 96 15.64 6.91 4.35
C CYS A 96 15.69 6.16 5.69
N LEU A 97 16.52 5.11 5.76
CA LEU A 97 16.68 4.29 6.97
C LEU A 97 17.21 5.12 8.14
N ALA A 98 18.24 5.94 7.94
CA ALA A 98 18.85 6.75 9.00
C ALA A 98 17.86 7.75 9.62
N ASN A 99 17.02 8.39 8.79
CA ASN A 99 15.97 9.27 9.30
C ASN A 99 14.87 8.49 10.02
N TYR A 100 14.56 7.28 9.56
CA TYR A 100 13.56 6.45 10.25
C TYR A 100 14.08 5.88 11.58
N GLU A 101 15.40 5.68 11.74
CA GLU A 101 15.97 5.39 13.08
C GLU A 101 15.67 6.50 14.06
N LYS A 102 15.79 7.77 13.62
CA LYS A 102 15.39 8.91 14.45
C LYS A 102 13.90 8.93 14.77
N VAL A 103 13.06 8.48 13.83
CA VAL A 103 11.62 8.26 14.11
C VAL A 103 11.44 7.23 15.22
N ILE A 104 12.14 6.09 15.15
CA ILE A 104 12.06 5.02 16.17
C ILE A 104 12.52 5.56 17.54
N GLU A 105 13.63 6.30 17.58
CA GLU A 105 14.18 6.86 18.83
C GLU A 105 13.24 7.87 19.48
N LEU A 106 12.56 8.71 18.69
CA LEU A 106 11.75 9.84 19.17
C LEU A 106 10.24 9.51 19.28
N ALA A 107 9.81 8.35 18.78
CA ALA A 107 8.40 7.98 18.76
C ALA A 107 7.78 7.94 20.16
N PRO A 108 6.54 8.44 20.36
CA PRO A 108 5.86 8.41 21.64
C PRO A 108 5.35 7.01 22.03
N TYR A 109 5.65 6.00 21.22
CA TYR A 109 5.32 4.59 21.43
C TYR A 109 6.43 3.71 20.86
N LYS A 110 6.43 2.45 21.23
CA LYS A 110 7.49 1.52 20.85
C LYS A 110 7.35 1.09 19.38
N ILE A 111 8.39 1.36 18.58
CA ILE A 111 8.60 0.83 17.24
C ILE A 111 9.84 -0.04 17.29
N GLU A 112 9.76 -1.27 16.81
CA GLU A 112 10.89 -2.18 16.69
C GLU A 112 11.24 -2.38 15.22
N ARG A 113 12.49 -2.14 14.84
CA ARG A 113 13.02 -2.67 13.58
C ARG A 113 13.46 -4.09 13.83
N VAL A 114 12.81 -5.04 13.16
CA VAL A 114 13.03 -6.47 13.35
C VAL A 114 13.56 -7.10 12.07
N GLU A 115 14.43 -8.10 12.25
CA GLU A 115 14.95 -8.95 11.17
C GLU A 115 14.34 -10.34 11.34
N ILE A 116 13.52 -10.76 10.37
CA ILE A 116 12.78 -12.03 10.42
C ILE A 116 13.42 -13.00 9.44
N PRO A 117 13.84 -14.20 9.88
CA PRO A 117 14.44 -15.21 9.00
C PRO A 117 13.48 -15.59 7.86
N PHE A 118 14.00 -15.58 6.64
CA PHE A 118 13.30 -16.02 5.45
C PHE A 118 14.27 -16.61 4.43
N GLU A 119 14.08 -17.86 4.09
CA GLU A 119 15.02 -18.62 3.23
C GLU A 119 16.48 -18.48 3.72
N ASP A 120 17.39 -18.03 2.90
CA ASP A 120 18.81 -17.80 3.24
C ASP A 120 19.09 -16.35 3.67
N MET A 121 18.05 -15.53 3.84
CA MET A 121 18.14 -14.10 4.13
C MET A 121 17.27 -13.71 5.33
N GLN A 122 17.15 -12.39 5.56
CA GLN A 122 16.31 -11.81 6.59
C GLN A 122 15.43 -10.70 5.99
N LEU A 123 14.14 -10.75 6.30
CA LEU A 123 13.20 -9.69 5.98
C LEU A 123 13.32 -8.61 7.06
N GLN A 124 13.54 -7.38 6.65
CA GLN A 124 13.50 -6.26 7.58
C GLN A 124 12.09 -5.68 7.65
N CYS A 125 11.53 -5.64 8.85
CA CYS A 125 10.19 -5.12 9.12
C CYS A 125 10.22 -4.02 10.18
N ASN A 126 9.23 -3.14 10.18
CA ASN A 126 8.97 -2.19 11.26
C ASN A 126 7.73 -2.67 12.05
N PHE A 127 7.90 -2.98 13.34
CA PHE A 127 6.82 -3.44 14.19
C PHE A 127 6.39 -2.33 15.15
N HIS A 128 5.21 -1.77 14.91
CA HIS A 128 4.60 -0.70 15.69
C HIS A 128 3.71 -1.30 16.77
N LEU A 129 4.14 -1.24 18.01
CA LEU A 129 3.41 -1.77 19.14
C LEU A 129 2.33 -0.79 19.62
N CYS A 130 1.10 -1.25 19.71
CA CYS A 130 -0.02 -0.43 20.16
C CYS A 130 0.16 0.03 21.60
N PRO A 131 0.14 1.35 21.87
CA PRO A 131 0.30 1.88 23.23
C PRO A 131 -0.75 1.33 24.18
N GLY A 132 -0.30 1.03 25.42
CA GLY A 132 -1.19 0.58 26.51
C GLY A 132 -1.77 -0.83 26.33
N LYS A 133 -1.30 -1.61 25.35
CA LYS A 133 -1.71 -3.01 25.16
C LYS A 133 -0.57 -3.96 25.52
N THR A 134 -0.86 -4.93 26.40
CA THR A 134 0.06 -6.02 26.71
C THR A 134 -0.04 -7.12 25.65
N VAL A 135 -1.25 -7.44 25.22
CA VAL A 135 -1.53 -8.34 24.12
C VAL A 135 -2.57 -7.69 23.19
N ALA A 136 -2.33 -7.72 21.90
CA ALA A 136 -3.24 -7.15 20.92
C ALA A 136 -3.27 -7.95 19.62
N PRO A 137 -4.38 -7.86 18.84
CA PRO A 137 -4.41 -8.28 17.45
C PRO A 137 -3.30 -7.61 16.65
N VAL A 138 -2.88 -8.21 15.55
CA VAL A 138 -1.85 -7.64 14.69
C VAL A 138 -2.32 -7.56 13.24
N VAL A 139 -1.95 -6.46 12.61
CA VAL A 139 -2.13 -6.24 11.18
C VAL A 139 -0.77 -6.29 10.50
N ILE A 140 -0.62 -7.17 9.51
CA ILE A 140 0.51 -7.16 8.59
C ILE A 140 0.16 -6.22 7.44
N PHE A 141 0.94 -5.15 7.28
CA PHE A 141 0.79 -4.23 6.17
C PHE A 141 1.71 -4.61 5.02
N ILE A 142 1.11 -4.87 3.86
CA ILE A 142 1.81 -5.18 2.63
C ILE A 142 1.76 -3.95 1.72
N PRO A 143 2.91 -3.27 1.49
CA PRO A 143 2.97 -2.06 0.67
C PRO A 143 2.74 -2.33 -0.83
N GLY A 144 2.39 -1.27 -1.57
CA GLY A 144 2.41 -1.28 -3.03
C GLY A 144 3.82 -1.45 -3.60
N CYS A 145 3.92 -1.77 -4.89
CA CYS A 145 5.21 -2.05 -5.55
C CYS A 145 6.21 -0.88 -5.55
N ASP A 146 5.74 0.34 -5.33
CA ASP A 146 6.55 1.57 -5.30
C ASP A 146 6.85 2.08 -3.89
N MET A 147 6.42 1.36 -2.85
CA MET A 147 6.55 1.76 -1.45
C MET A 147 7.68 0.99 -0.76
N THR A 148 8.15 1.57 0.35
CA THR A 148 8.97 0.91 1.36
C THR A 148 8.29 1.00 2.72
N LYS A 149 8.67 0.15 3.66
CA LYS A 149 8.11 0.09 5.02
C LYS A 149 8.23 1.39 5.83
N GLU A 150 9.10 2.32 5.41
CA GLU A 150 9.28 3.62 6.05
C GLU A 150 8.27 4.67 5.57
N MET A 151 7.53 4.41 4.49
CA MET A 151 6.58 5.39 3.94
C MET A 151 5.23 5.36 4.65
N TRP A 152 4.89 4.26 5.28
CA TRP A 152 3.62 4.04 5.97
C TRP A 152 3.80 3.10 7.16
N PRO A 153 3.04 3.25 8.25
CA PRO A 153 2.06 4.29 8.48
C PRO A 153 2.70 5.65 8.78
N ASP A 154 1.89 6.69 8.78
CA ASP A 154 2.28 7.93 9.46
C ASP A 154 2.34 7.64 10.97
N PRO A 155 3.53 7.66 11.59
CA PRO A 155 3.67 7.23 12.98
C PRO A 155 3.03 8.19 13.99
N ARG A 156 2.57 9.36 13.53
CA ARG A 156 1.78 10.30 14.34
C ARG A 156 0.33 9.84 14.48
N VAL A 157 -0.14 9.07 13.50
CA VAL A 157 -1.54 8.62 13.43
C VAL A 157 -1.60 7.22 12.84
N VAL A 158 -1.37 6.23 13.68
CA VAL A 158 -1.44 4.83 13.28
C VAL A 158 -2.87 4.33 13.41
N GLU A 159 -3.53 4.09 12.28
CA GLU A 159 -4.94 3.68 12.24
C GLU A 159 -5.21 2.36 12.97
N ALA A 160 -4.25 1.44 12.94
CA ALA A 160 -4.33 0.20 13.70
C ALA A 160 -4.31 0.45 15.22
N HIS A 161 -3.49 1.40 15.71
CA HIS A 161 -3.43 1.75 17.14
C HIS A 161 -4.75 2.34 17.63
N ALA A 162 -5.42 3.19 16.83
CA ALA A 162 -6.72 3.74 17.16
C ALA A 162 -7.79 2.64 17.37
N ARG A 163 -7.54 1.44 16.84
CA ARG A 163 -8.39 0.25 16.94
C ARG A 163 -7.82 -0.83 17.86
N GLY A 164 -6.78 -0.49 18.61
CA GLY A 164 -6.18 -1.36 19.62
C GLY A 164 -5.36 -2.52 19.05
N MET A 165 -4.81 -2.38 17.85
CA MET A 165 -4.03 -3.41 17.15
C MET A 165 -2.57 -2.99 17.00
N HIS A 166 -1.66 -3.96 17.06
CA HIS A 166 -0.28 -3.80 16.56
C HIS A 166 -0.26 -3.74 15.04
N LEU A 167 0.81 -3.17 14.50
CA LEU A 167 1.01 -3.09 13.06
C LEU A 167 2.43 -3.50 12.70
N LEU A 168 2.59 -4.45 11.80
CA LEU A 168 3.87 -4.84 11.24
C LEU A 168 3.92 -4.48 9.76
N VAL A 169 4.92 -3.71 9.36
CA VAL A 169 5.12 -3.29 7.97
C VAL A 169 6.33 -4.00 7.38
N ILE A 170 6.15 -4.61 6.22
CA ILE A 170 7.18 -5.41 5.54
C ILE A 170 7.82 -4.65 4.37
N ASP A 171 9.12 -4.86 4.15
CA ASP A 171 9.72 -4.83 2.81
C ASP A 171 9.81 -6.27 2.30
N GLY A 172 8.82 -6.71 1.51
CA GLY A 172 8.81 -8.05 0.95
C GLY A 172 9.86 -8.23 -0.16
N PRO A 173 9.99 -9.46 -0.71
CA PRO A 173 10.90 -9.71 -1.83
C PRO A 173 10.69 -8.70 -2.97
N GLY A 174 11.77 -8.14 -3.49
CA GLY A 174 11.77 -7.11 -4.51
C GLY A 174 11.60 -5.68 -4.00
N GLN A 175 11.22 -5.45 -2.74
CA GLN A 175 10.95 -4.12 -2.20
C GLN A 175 12.07 -3.62 -1.28
N GLY A 176 12.23 -2.30 -1.20
CA GLY A 176 13.03 -1.59 -0.21
C GLY A 176 14.35 -2.28 0.16
N THR A 177 14.53 -2.55 1.44
CA THR A 177 15.73 -3.21 1.99
C THR A 177 15.95 -4.60 1.39
N SER A 178 14.89 -5.37 1.15
CA SER A 178 15.01 -6.72 0.57
C SER A 178 15.61 -6.67 -0.83
N ASN A 179 15.14 -5.74 -1.69
CA ASN A 179 15.70 -5.58 -3.03
C ASN A 179 17.18 -5.10 -3.00
N ILE A 180 17.51 -4.15 -2.13
CA ILE A 180 18.89 -3.68 -1.93
C ILE A 180 19.82 -4.83 -1.53
N ARG A 181 19.33 -5.75 -0.70
CA ARG A 181 20.02 -6.99 -0.29
C ARG A 181 19.97 -8.09 -1.35
N ASN A 182 19.52 -7.77 -2.57
CA ASN A 182 19.38 -8.68 -3.70
C ASN A 182 18.35 -9.80 -3.54
N GLN A 183 17.40 -9.65 -2.62
CA GLN A 183 16.25 -10.54 -2.50
C GLN A 183 15.17 -10.10 -3.48
N LYS A 184 15.14 -10.75 -4.64
CA LYS A 184 14.25 -10.39 -5.75
C LYS A 184 12.89 -11.05 -5.63
N LEU A 185 11.88 -10.40 -6.24
CA LEU A 185 10.54 -10.94 -6.37
C LEU A 185 10.55 -12.10 -7.36
N THR A 186 10.03 -13.26 -6.94
CA THR A 186 9.84 -14.45 -7.76
C THR A 186 8.46 -15.04 -7.50
N HIS A 187 8.06 -16.00 -8.33
CA HIS A 187 6.77 -16.68 -8.13
C HIS A 187 6.65 -17.27 -6.71
N GLY A 188 5.60 -16.89 -6.01
CA GLY A 188 5.23 -17.41 -4.69
C GLY A 188 6.16 -17.06 -3.53
N ASN A 189 7.29 -16.33 -3.75
CA ASN A 189 8.17 -16.01 -2.62
C ASN A 189 7.60 -14.90 -1.72
N TYR A 190 6.72 -14.05 -2.24
CA TYR A 190 6.06 -13.03 -1.41
C TYR A 190 5.09 -13.66 -0.40
N GLU A 191 4.28 -14.63 -0.85
CA GLU A 191 3.39 -15.37 0.06
C GLU A 191 4.18 -16.13 1.14
N ARG A 192 5.28 -16.80 0.77
CA ARG A 192 6.16 -17.49 1.74
C ARG A 192 6.81 -16.53 2.74
N ALA A 193 7.22 -15.35 2.27
CA ALA A 193 7.77 -14.30 3.13
C ALA A 193 6.75 -13.85 4.20
N VAL A 194 5.51 -13.62 3.80
CA VAL A 194 4.45 -13.25 4.75
C VAL A 194 4.15 -14.38 5.73
N LEU A 195 4.13 -15.64 5.29
CA LEU A 195 3.96 -16.79 6.19
C LEU A 195 5.11 -16.91 7.20
N SER A 196 6.35 -16.63 6.81
CA SER A 196 7.49 -16.57 7.76
C SER A 196 7.31 -15.45 8.79
N ILE A 197 6.68 -14.34 8.41
CA ILE A 197 6.30 -13.27 9.36
C ILE A 197 5.22 -13.79 10.33
N VAL A 198 4.22 -14.53 9.85
CA VAL A 198 3.21 -15.13 10.72
C VAL A 198 3.84 -16.10 11.71
N ASP A 199 4.78 -16.94 11.27
CA ASP A 199 5.54 -17.85 12.15
C ASP A 199 6.30 -17.06 13.24
N TRP A 200 6.94 -15.95 12.86
CA TRP A 200 7.62 -15.07 13.81
C TRP A 200 6.64 -14.40 14.79
N LEU A 201 5.50 -13.91 14.30
CA LEU A 201 4.46 -13.29 15.15
C LEU A 201 3.93 -14.27 16.21
N GLU A 202 3.83 -15.55 15.89
CA GLU A 202 3.41 -16.58 16.86
C GLU A 202 4.44 -16.79 17.99
N THR A 203 5.69 -16.38 17.82
CA THR A 203 6.69 -16.41 18.88
C THR A 203 6.56 -15.23 19.86
N ARG A 204 5.84 -14.18 19.48
CA ARG A 204 5.71 -12.93 20.24
C ARG A 204 4.62 -13.05 21.31
N GLN A 205 4.95 -12.68 22.54
CA GLN A 205 4.01 -12.76 23.68
C GLN A 205 2.95 -11.67 23.65
N GLU A 206 3.25 -10.53 23.04
CA GLU A 206 2.34 -9.39 22.91
C GLU A 206 1.31 -9.56 21.78
N VAL A 207 1.43 -10.59 20.93
CA VAL A 207 0.52 -10.82 19.81
C VAL A 207 -0.62 -11.76 20.19
N ASP A 208 -1.85 -11.34 19.93
CA ASP A 208 -3.03 -12.20 19.92
C ASP A 208 -2.99 -13.08 18.65
N LYS A 209 -2.50 -14.30 18.81
CA LYS A 209 -2.27 -15.26 17.71
C LYS A 209 -3.54 -15.67 16.98
N ASP A 210 -4.69 -15.50 17.63
CA ASP A 210 -5.99 -15.79 17.03
C ASP A 210 -6.55 -14.62 16.20
N LYS A 211 -5.81 -13.51 16.12
CA LYS A 211 -6.24 -12.28 15.45
C LYS A 211 -5.11 -11.64 14.62
N ILE A 212 -4.67 -12.38 13.60
CA ILE A 212 -3.70 -11.89 12.62
C ILE A 212 -4.47 -11.55 11.32
N GLY A 213 -4.41 -10.29 10.91
CA GLY A 213 -5.03 -9.80 9.68
C GLY A 213 -4.01 -9.20 8.72
N ILE A 214 -4.39 -9.08 7.46
CA ILE A 214 -3.59 -8.48 6.41
C ILE A 214 -4.29 -7.23 5.89
N PHE A 215 -3.54 -6.13 5.76
CA PHE A 215 -3.94 -4.91 5.10
C PHE A 215 -2.94 -4.62 3.98
N ALA A 216 -3.37 -4.71 2.73
CA ALA A 216 -2.49 -4.78 1.59
C ALA A 216 -2.92 -3.81 0.48
N VAL A 217 -2.10 -2.80 0.18
CA VAL A 217 -2.47 -1.70 -0.72
C VAL A 217 -1.90 -1.86 -2.13
N SER A 218 -2.68 -1.48 -3.14
CA SER A 218 -2.23 -1.46 -4.54
C SER A 218 -1.72 -2.85 -4.98
N MET A 219 -0.52 -2.96 -5.53
CA MET A 219 0.10 -4.27 -5.85
C MET A 219 0.23 -5.17 -4.61
N GLY A 220 0.37 -4.59 -3.41
CA GLY A 220 0.31 -5.36 -2.16
C GLY A 220 -0.99 -6.14 -2.01
N SER A 221 -2.12 -5.65 -2.56
CA SER A 221 -3.39 -6.38 -2.51
C SER A 221 -3.34 -7.69 -3.30
N HIS A 222 -2.65 -7.72 -4.44
CA HIS A 222 -2.38 -8.96 -5.16
C HIS A 222 -1.60 -9.96 -4.29
N TRP A 223 -0.48 -9.52 -3.70
CA TRP A 223 0.31 -10.38 -2.81
C TRP A 223 -0.46 -10.80 -1.56
N GLY A 224 -1.30 -9.92 -1.00
CA GLY A 224 -2.20 -10.26 0.10
C GLY A 224 -3.21 -11.35 -0.28
N LEU A 225 -3.71 -11.32 -1.51
CA LEU A 225 -4.61 -12.36 -2.05
C LEU A 225 -3.86 -13.67 -2.34
N GLU A 226 -2.61 -13.63 -2.79
CA GLU A 226 -1.77 -14.83 -2.89
C GLU A 226 -1.61 -15.49 -1.51
N VAL A 227 -1.35 -14.70 -0.46
CA VAL A 227 -1.29 -15.20 0.93
C VAL A 227 -2.63 -15.79 1.36
N ALA A 228 -3.76 -15.10 1.10
CA ALA A 228 -5.09 -15.62 1.41
C ALA A 228 -5.37 -16.96 0.71
N ALA A 229 -4.90 -17.12 -0.53
CA ALA A 229 -5.05 -18.31 -1.33
C ALA A 229 -4.18 -19.50 -0.87
N THR A 230 -3.26 -19.32 0.06
CA THR A 230 -2.61 -20.44 0.75
C THR A 230 -3.58 -21.21 1.66
N GLY A 231 -4.68 -20.57 2.06
CA GLY A 231 -5.66 -21.14 2.99
C GLY A 231 -5.15 -21.28 4.42
N ASP A 232 -4.06 -20.59 4.79
CA ASP A 232 -3.50 -20.65 6.14
C ASP A 232 -4.52 -20.17 7.18
N PRO A 233 -4.93 -21.00 8.14
CA PRO A 233 -6.00 -20.67 9.09
C PRO A 233 -5.62 -19.59 10.10
N ARG A 234 -4.35 -19.24 10.21
CA ARG A 234 -3.86 -18.17 11.08
C ARG A 234 -4.22 -16.80 10.53
N ILE A 235 -4.36 -16.67 9.19
CA ILE A 235 -4.82 -15.43 8.55
C ILE A 235 -6.34 -15.34 8.71
N LYS A 236 -6.79 -14.38 9.51
CA LYS A 236 -8.22 -14.26 9.86
C LYS A 236 -9.01 -13.40 8.89
N ALA A 237 -8.37 -12.46 8.21
CA ALA A 237 -8.99 -11.64 7.18
C ALA A 237 -7.94 -10.93 6.32
N VAL A 238 -8.29 -10.60 5.09
CA VAL A 238 -7.46 -9.81 4.18
C VAL A 238 -8.26 -8.63 3.64
N VAL A 239 -7.69 -7.45 3.73
CA VAL A 239 -8.23 -6.23 3.14
C VAL A 239 -7.28 -5.73 2.07
N GLY A 240 -7.79 -5.53 0.87
CA GLY A 240 -7.05 -4.98 -0.27
C GLY A 240 -7.62 -3.64 -0.73
N PRO A 241 -7.35 -2.53 -0.01
CA PRO A 241 -7.68 -1.22 -0.53
C PRO A 241 -6.83 -0.89 -1.75
N TRP A 242 -7.47 -0.21 -2.72
CA TRP A 242 -6.88 0.03 -4.03
C TRP A 242 -6.46 -1.29 -4.67
N ALA A 243 -7.41 -2.21 -4.78
CA ALA A 243 -7.16 -3.55 -5.28
C ALA A 243 -6.42 -3.49 -6.62
N SER A 244 -5.37 -4.29 -6.72
CA SER A 244 -4.60 -4.45 -7.94
C SER A 244 -4.45 -5.94 -8.21
N TYR A 245 -5.02 -6.38 -9.32
CA TYR A 245 -4.85 -7.73 -9.82
C TYR A 245 -3.76 -7.71 -10.89
N LEU A 246 -2.67 -8.45 -10.67
CA LEU A 246 -1.58 -8.47 -11.64
C LEU A 246 -2.04 -9.22 -12.89
N ASP A 247 -2.33 -8.43 -13.91
CA ASP A 247 -2.56 -8.91 -15.24
C ASP A 247 -1.48 -8.31 -16.15
N LYS A 248 -0.70 -9.19 -16.80
CA LYS A 248 0.41 -8.79 -17.64
C LYS A 248 -0.02 -7.81 -18.74
N TYR A 249 -1.14 -8.08 -19.39
CA TYR A 249 -1.62 -7.25 -20.50
C TYR A 249 -1.93 -5.81 -20.04
N TYR A 250 -2.71 -5.67 -18.95
CA TYR A 250 -3.12 -4.34 -18.50
C TYR A 250 -1.99 -3.57 -17.79
N ILE A 251 -1.22 -4.23 -16.94
CA ILE A 251 -0.21 -3.53 -16.13
C ILE A 251 1.10 -3.34 -16.87
N LEU A 252 1.55 -4.33 -17.64
CA LEU A 252 2.87 -4.31 -18.27
C LEU A 252 2.83 -3.94 -19.75
N ASP A 253 1.81 -4.37 -20.49
CA ASP A 253 1.81 -4.21 -21.94
C ASP A 253 1.02 -2.98 -22.41
N THR A 254 -0.02 -2.55 -21.69
CA THR A 254 -0.88 -1.44 -22.12
C THR A 254 -0.80 -0.19 -21.26
N PHE A 255 -0.32 -0.28 -20.01
CA PHE A 255 -0.26 0.87 -19.13
C PHE A 255 0.99 1.73 -19.41
N SER A 256 1.87 1.92 -18.47
CA SER A 256 3.08 2.72 -18.64
C SER A 256 4.31 1.83 -18.83
N PRO A 257 5.20 2.10 -19.81
CA PRO A 257 6.47 1.38 -19.95
C PRO A 257 7.30 1.33 -18.66
N ARG A 258 7.06 2.28 -17.75
CA ARG A 258 7.70 2.33 -16.44
C ARG A 258 7.37 1.11 -15.58
N TYR A 259 6.17 0.51 -15.71
CA TYR A 259 5.84 -0.69 -14.96
C TYR A 259 6.69 -1.89 -15.38
N LYS A 260 6.96 -2.07 -16.68
CA LYS A 260 7.92 -3.07 -17.11
C LYS A 260 9.30 -2.86 -16.51
N GLN A 261 9.78 -1.60 -16.52
CA GLN A 261 11.08 -1.28 -15.91
C GLN A 261 11.08 -1.52 -14.40
N LEU A 262 10.00 -1.14 -13.71
CA LEU A 262 9.86 -1.37 -12.28
C LEU A 262 9.85 -2.87 -11.96
N PHE A 263 9.01 -3.66 -12.64
CA PHE A 263 8.97 -5.10 -12.41
C PHE A 263 10.27 -5.80 -12.82
N GLY A 264 10.95 -5.34 -13.86
CA GLY A 264 12.31 -5.78 -14.19
C GLY A 264 13.28 -5.55 -13.02
N TYR A 265 13.20 -4.40 -12.36
CA TYR A 265 14.01 -4.12 -11.16
C TYR A 265 13.59 -4.96 -9.94
N LEU A 266 12.28 -5.14 -9.69
CA LEU A 266 11.79 -5.93 -8.56
C LEU A 266 12.18 -7.41 -8.69
N THR A 267 12.07 -7.95 -9.90
CA THR A 267 12.37 -9.37 -10.20
C THR A 267 13.84 -9.62 -10.48
N GLY A 268 14.57 -8.60 -10.91
CA GLY A 268 15.95 -8.72 -11.37
C GLY A 268 16.08 -9.33 -12.76
N ALA A 269 14.97 -9.41 -13.54
CA ALA A 269 14.96 -9.92 -14.91
C ALA A 269 15.96 -9.17 -15.80
N LYS A 270 16.64 -9.91 -16.68
CA LYS A 270 17.70 -9.38 -17.55
C LYS A 270 17.20 -9.03 -18.94
N SER A 271 16.01 -9.50 -19.31
CA SER A 271 15.35 -9.20 -20.58
C SER A 271 13.83 -9.10 -20.38
N GLU A 272 13.12 -8.61 -21.41
CA GLU A 272 11.64 -8.57 -21.39
C GLU A 272 11.06 -10.00 -21.41
N GLU A 273 11.69 -10.92 -22.13
CA GLU A 273 11.25 -12.32 -22.21
C GLU A 273 11.33 -12.99 -20.83
N GLU A 274 12.44 -12.80 -20.10
CA GLU A 274 12.60 -13.32 -18.75
C GLU A 274 11.58 -12.69 -17.79
N LEU A 275 11.32 -11.38 -17.91
CA LEU A 275 10.29 -10.70 -17.13
C LEU A 275 8.92 -11.31 -17.41
N ASP A 276 8.59 -11.51 -18.67
CA ASP A 276 7.31 -12.08 -19.09
C ASP A 276 7.10 -13.49 -18.53
N GLU A 277 8.13 -14.32 -18.54
CA GLU A 277 8.10 -15.66 -17.94
C GLU A 277 7.83 -15.60 -16.43
N ILE A 278 8.47 -14.68 -15.72
CA ILE A 278 8.29 -14.51 -14.26
C ILE A 278 6.87 -14.02 -13.95
N VAL A 279 6.44 -12.92 -14.57
CA VAL A 279 5.15 -12.28 -14.21
C VAL A 279 3.94 -13.08 -14.66
N THR A 280 4.04 -13.90 -15.70
CA THR A 280 2.96 -14.80 -16.11
C THR A 280 2.65 -15.85 -15.04
N GLN A 281 3.61 -16.20 -14.21
CA GLN A 281 3.43 -17.14 -13.11
C GLN A 281 2.85 -16.46 -11.85
N MET A 282 2.97 -15.13 -11.74
CA MET A 282 2.43 -14.36 -10.61
C MET A 282 0.94 -14.09 -10.82
N THR A 283 0.11 -15.05 -10.46
CA THR A 283 -1.33 -14.95 -10.61
C THR A 283 -2.06 -15.64 -9.46
N VAL A 284 -3.18 -15.07 -9.06
CA VAL A 284 -4.15 -15.73 -8.14
C VAL A 284 -5.28 -16.42 -8.89
N GLU A 285 -5.28 -16.36 -10.22
CA GLU A 285 -6.29 -16.99 -11.05
C GLU A 285 -6.26 -18.52 -10.87
N GLY A 286 -7.45 -19.09 -10.63
CA GLY A 286 -7.62 -20.50 -10.33
C GLY A 286 -7.42 -20.87 -8.86
N ARG A 287 -6.90 -19.96 -8.03
CA ARG A 287 -6.67 -20.14 -6.58
C ARG A 287 -7.75 -19.48 -5.71
N GLU A 288 -8.74 -18.81 -6.30
CA GLU A 288 -9.81 -18.07 -5.60
C GLU A 288 -10.61 -18.98 -4.65
N LYS A 289 -10.81 -20.24 -5.02
CA LYS A 289 -11.49 -21.26 -4.21
C LYS A 289 -10.73 -21.67 -2.95
N ASP A 290 -9.42 -21.41 -2.92
CA ASP A 290 -8.53 -21.78 -1.82
C ASP A 290 -8.54 -20.72 -0.72
N ILE A 291 -9.03 -19.51 -1.00
CA ILE A 291 -9.24 -18.44 -0.02
C ILE A 291 -10.33 -18.89 0.97
N LYS A 292 -9.98 -18.94 2.27
CA LYS A 292 -10.88 -19.39 3.34
C LYS A 292 -11.27 -18.25 4.29
N CYS A 293 -10.42 -17.26 4.46
CA CYS A 293 -10.71 -16.12 5.31
C CYS A 293 -11.62 -15.08 4.61
N PRO A 294 -12.33 -14.23 5.36
CA PRO A 294 -13.02 -13.07 4.80
C PRO A 294 -12.08 -12.14 4.03
N ILE A 295 -12.56 -11.62 2.90
CA ILE A 295 -11.82 -10.63 2.11
C ILE A 295 -12.66 -9.38 1.85
N LEU A 296 -12.00 -8.21 1.86
CA LEU A 296 -12.55 -6.96 1.37
C LEU A 296 -11.65 -6.41 0.27
N LEU A 297 -12.23 -6.07 -0.87
CA LEU A 297 -11.56 -5.36 -1.95
C LEU A 297 -12.19 -3.99 -2.12
N THR A 298 -11.37 -2.95 -2.36
CA THR A 298 -11.87 -1.66 -2.81
C THR A 298 -11.19 -1.25 -4.09
N VAL A 299 -11.92 -0.64 -5.01
CA VAL A 299 -11.41 -0.22 -6.31
C VAL A 299 -12.09 1.09 -6.73
N GLY A 300 -11.33 1.93 -7.43
CA GLY A 300 -11.90 3.09 -8.12
C GLY A 300 -12.54 2.66 -9.44
N GLU A 301 -13.66 3.28 -9.79
CA GLU A 301 -14.40 2.95 -11.02
C GLU A 301 -13.54 3.03 -12.27
N TYR A 302 -12.62 4.00 -12.31
CA TYR A 302 -11.72 4.26 -13.44
C TYR A 302 -10.26 3.84 -13.16
N ASP A 303 -10.06 2.87 -12.27
CA ASP A 303 -8.71 2.38 -11.97
C ASP A 303 -8.15 1.59 -13.17
N SER A 304 -7.23 2.21 -13.91
CA SER A 304 -6.58 1.59 -15.06
C SER A 304 -5.57 0.50 -14.71
N ARG A 305 -5.13 0.43 -13.44
CA ARG A 305 -4.20 -0.61 -12.94
C ARG A 305 -4.92 -1.85 -12.47
N ALA A 306 -6.16 -1.67 -12.03
CA ALA A 306 -7.05 -2.73 -11.59
C ALA A 306 -8.43 -2.54 -12.25
N PRO A 307 -8.53 -2.77 -13.58
CA PRO A 307 -9.81 -2.64 -14.28
C PRO A 307 -10.91 -3.39 -13.54
N THR A 308 -12.04 -2.72 -13.34
CA THR A 308 -13.15 -3.26 -12.53
C THR A 308 -13.61 -4.63 -12.99
N GLU A 309 -13.55 -4.91 -14.31
CA GLU A 309 -13.92 -6.21 -14.87
C GLU A 309 -13.04 -7.33 -14.32
N LEU A 310 -11.74 -7.12 -14.14
CA LEU A 310 -10.82 -8.10 -13.57
C LEU A 310 -11.13 -8.33 -12.10
N VAL A 311 -11.41 -7.23 -11.36
CA VAL A 311 -11.75 -7.30 -9.95
C VAL A 311 -13.07 -8.06 -9.75
N TYR A 312 -14.10 -7.78 -10.55
CA TYR A 312 -15.37 -8.50 -10.53
C TYR A 312 -15.18 -9.98 -10.87
N ASN A 313 -14.44 -10.31 -11.94
CA ASN A 313 -14.16 -11.69 -12.34
C ASN A 313 -13.46 -12.50 -11.24
N PHE A 314 -12.51 -11.90 -10.53
CA PHE A 314 -11.87 -12.51 -9.39
C PHE A 314 -12.86 -12.67 -8.22
N TYR A 315 -13.57 -11.58 -7.86
CA TYR A 315 -14.51 -11.54 -6.75
C TYR A 315 -15.58 -12.62 -6.88
N ASP A 316 -16.17 -12.78 -8.05
CA ASP A 316 -17.26 -13.76 -8.29
C ASP A 316 -16.82 -15.21 -8.07
N LYS A 317 -15.54 -15.52 -8.30
CA LYS A 317 -14.97 -16.86 -8.10
C LYS A 317 -14.66 -17.17 -6.64
N VAL A 318 -14.44 -16.16 -5.79
CA VAL A 318 -14.17 -16.34 -4.36
C VAL A 318 -15.43 -16.86 -3.65
N LYS A 319 -15.26 -17.84 -2.75
CA LYS A 319 -16.37 -18.50 -2.01
C LYS A 319 -16.37 -18.22 -0.51
N SER A 320 -15.28 -17.65 0.03
CA SER A 320 -15.24 -17.18 1.41
C SER A 320 -16.13 -15.93 1.61
N PRO A 321 -16.41 -15.54 2.85
CA PRO A 321 -17.07 -14.26 3.11
C PRO A 321 -16.35 -13.11 2.42
N LYS A 322 -17.08 -12.24 1.73
CA LYS A 322 -16.45 -11.22 0.89
C LYS A 322 -17.27 -9.94 0.79
N GLU A 323 -16.54 -8.83 0.62
CA GLU A 323 -17.12 -7.56 0.20
C GLU A 323 -16.29 -6.91 -0.92
N LEU A 324 -16.96 -6.18 -1.80
CA LEU A 324 -16.37 -5.34 -2.83
C LEU A 324 -16.98 -3.94 -2.76
N TRP A 325 -16.14 -2.92 -2.60
CA TRP A 325 -16.55 -1.53 -2.63
C TRP A 325 -15.96 -0.83 -3.86
N VAL A 326 -16.81 -0.44 -4.78
CA VAL A 326 -16.45 0.33 -5.98
C VAL A 326 -16.75 1.80 -5.72
N TYR A 327 -15.75 2.66 -5.84
CA TYR A 327 -15.87 4.10 -5.61
C TYR A 327 -16.09 4.81 -6.94
N GLU A 328 -17.26 5.49 -7.06
CA GLU A 328 -17.64 6.27 -8.22
C GLU A 328 -16.65 7.41 -8.47
N ASP A 329 -16.40 7.73 -9.74
CA ASP A 329 -15.55 8.85 -10.18
C ASP A 329 -14.12 8.83 -9.60
N THR A 330 -13.61 7.68 -9.18
CA THR A 330 -12.25 7.58 -8.63
C THR A 330 -11.37 6.66 -9.45
N TYR A 331 -10.08 6.90 -9.33
CA TYR A 331 -9.02 6.13 -9.97
C TYR A 331 -8.38 5.17 -8.97
N HIS A 332 -7.08 4.91 -9.10
CA HIS A 332 -6.37 3.93 -8.29
C HIS A 332 -6.43 4.19 -6.78
N GLN A 333 -6.26 5.46 -6.36
CA GLN A 333 -6.39 5.84 -4.95
C GLN A 333 -7.83 6.21 -4.62
N ALA A 334 -8.70 5.20 -4.53
CA ALA A 334 -10.11 5.38 -4.25
C ALA A 334 -10.33 6.19 -2.95
N LYS A 335 -11.14 7.24 -3.04
CA LYS A 335 -11.47 8.18 -1.95
C LYS A 335 -12.94 8.52 -2.00
N MET A 336 -13.56 8.70 -0.85
CA MET A 336 -14.92 9.24 -0.79
C MET A 336 -14.95 10.75 -1.00
N PHE A 337 -13.91 11.44 -0.55
CA PHE A 337 -13.82 12.90 -0.61
C PHE A 337 -12.54 13.32 -1.30
N GLN A 338 -12.66 14.18 -2.30
CA GLN A 338 -11.53 14.73 -3.02
C GLN A 338 -11.09 16.08 -2.43
N GLY A 339 -9.81 16.31 -2.29
CA GLY A 339 -9.26 17.65 -2.41
C GLY A 339 -9.12 18.49 -1.15
N THR A 340 -8.99 17.95 0.04
CA THR A 340 -8.70 18.80 1.22
C THR A 340 -7.23 18.84 1.64
N GLY A 341 -6.31 18.17 0.94
CA GLY A 341 -4.87 18.24 1.20
C GLY A 341 -4.37 17.73 2.55
N GLN A 342 -5.27 17.31 3.42
CA GLN A 342 -4.98 16.69 4.71
C GLN A 342 -5.48 15.24 4.75
N ASP A 343 -5.62 14.65 3.59
CA ASP A 343 -6.36 13.42 3.38
C ASP A 343 -5.64 12.23 4.02
N ARG A 344 -6.08 11.93 5.22
CA ARG A 344 -6.09 10.54 5.64
C ARG A 344 -6.95 9.82 4.62
N HIS A 345 -6.46 8.72 4.12
CA HIS A 345 -7.22 7.91 3.19
C HIS A 345 -8.47 7.38 3.92
N ASP A 346 -9.60 8.06 3.75
CA ASP A 346 -10.89 7.70 4.35
C ASP A 346 -11.28 6.26 4.07
N CYS A 347 -10.96 5.77 2.86
CA CYS A 347 -11.06 4.38 2.49
C CYS A 347 -10.28 3.47 3.46
N HIS A 348 -9.04 3.83 3.82
CA HIS A 348 -8.23 3.01 4.72
C HIS A 348 -8.80 2.91 6.13
N MET A 349 -9.38 3.99 6.66
CA MET A 349 -10.02 3.96 7.99
C MET A 349 -11.18 2.97 8.01
N MET A 350 -12.07 3.04 7.01
CA MET A 350 -13.22 2.12 6.91
C MET A 350 -12.79 0.68 6.65
N CYS A 351 -11.78 0.47 5.83
CA CYS A 351 -11.18 -0.83 5.60
C CYS A 351 -10.58 -1.43 6.89
N MET A 352 -9.95 -0.59 7.72
CA MET A 352 -9.39 -1.03 9.00
C MET A 352 -10.48 -1.44 9.98
N ASP A 353 -11.61 -0.70 10.04
CA ASP A 353 -12.78 -1.08 10.84
C ASP A 353 -13.37 -2.41 10.36
N TRP A 354 -13.48 -2.59 9.03
CA TRP A 354 -13.94 -3.85 8.46
C TRP A 354 -13.02 -5.02 8.85
N LEU A 355 -11.70 -4.80 8.83
CA LEU A 355 -10.70 -5.81 9.22
C LEU A 355 -10.89 -6.24 10.68
N VAL A 356 -11.12 -5.30 11.59
CA VAL A 356 -11.43 -5.58 13.00
C VAL A 356 -12.68 -6.44 13.12
N ASP A 357 -13.75 -6.06 12.44
CA ASP A 357 -15.01 -6.80 12.42
C ASP A 357 -14.82 -8.23 11.90
N ALA A 358 -14.04 -8.39 10.83
CA ALA A 358 -13.75 -9.69 10.23
C ALA A 358 -12.96 -10.59 11.19
N MET A 359 -11.90 -10.07 11.81
CA MET A 359 -11.08 -10.80 12.81
C MET A 359 -11.89 -11.18 14.05
N ASN A 360 -12.94 -10.42 14.37
CA ASN A 360 -13.87 -10.74 15.44
C ASN A 360 -15.01 -11.70 14.99
N GLY A 361 -14.94 -12.19 13.75
CA GLY A 361 -15.87 -13.19 13.24
C GLY A 361 -17.28 -12.67 12.90
N LYS A 362 -17.41 -11.39 12.57
CA LYS A 362 -18.69 -10.79 12.14
C LYS A 362 -19.20 -11.39 10.84
N TYR A 363 -18.31 -11.63 9.88
CA TYR A 363 -18.68 -12.12 8.55
C TYR A 363 -18.68 -13.64 8.50
N LYS A 364 -19.86 -14.22 8.33
CA LYS A 364 -20.07 -15.68 8.32
C LYS A 364 -20.11 -16.23 6.91
N ALA A 365 -20.03 -17.55 6.79
CA ALA A 365 -20.17 -18.24 5.52
C ALA A 365 -21.43 -17.77 4.78
N GLY A 366 -21.30 -17.46 3.50
CA GLY A 366 -22.36 -16.91 2.67
C GLY A 366 -22.49 -15.38 2.71
N HIS A 367 -21.68 -14.67 3.52
CA HIS A 367 -21.62 -13.21 3.44
C HIS A 367 -21.01 -12.78 2.10
N ASP A 368 -21.80 -12.05 1.31
CA ASP A 368 -21.44 -11.54 -0.01
C ASP A 368 -22.08 -10.17 -0.20
N LYS A 369 -21.28 -9.11 -0.27
CA LYS A 369 -21.77 -7.75 -0.38
C LYS A 369 -20.97 -6.96 -1.39
N GLN A 370 -21.63 -6.54 -2.46
CA GLN A 370 -21.08 -5.62 -3.44
C GLN A 370 -21.72 -4.24 -3.26
N MET A 371 -20.91 -3.19 -3.29
CA MET A 371 -21.36 -1.82 -3.11
C MET A 371 -20.74 -0.92 -4.16
N TYR A 372 -21.59 -0.12 -4.78
CA TYR A 372 -21.18 1.00 -5.61
C TYR A 372 -21.37 2.29 -4.81
N LEU A 373 -20.27 2.89 -4.38
CA LEU A 373 -20.24 4.04 -3.48
C LEU A 373 -20.26 5.32 -4.30
N ARG A 374 -21.42 5.93 -4.40
CA ARG A 374 -21.62 7.15 -5.18
C ARG A 374 -21.04 8.37 -4.48
N THR A 375 -20.58 9.32 -5.27
CA THR A 375 -20.01 10.60 -4.78
C THR A 375 -20.99 11.42 -3.95
N ASN A 376 -22.29 11.27 -4.21
CA ASN A 376 -23.39 11.90 -3.44
C ASN A 376 -24.08 10.93 -2.47
N GLY A 377 -23.57 9.70 -2.33
CA GLY A 377 -24.14 8.65 -1.50
C GLY A 377 -23.56 8.59 -0.10
N GLY A 378 -24.04 7.61 0.67
CA GLY A 378 -23.48 7.29 1.99
C GLY A 378 -22.27 6.37 1.91
N GLY A 379 -21.61 6.13 3.05
CA GLY A 379 -20.50 5.21 3.18
C GLY A 379 -20.95 3.73 3.17
N PRO A 380 -19.98 2.79 3.25
CA PRO A 380 -20.24 1.35 3.07
C PRO A 380 -21.14 0.72 4.14
N ASN A 381 -21.33 1.36 5.29
CA ASN A 381 -22.21 0.89 6.35
C ASN A 381 -23.63 1.48 6.27
N GLY A 382 -23.86 2.40 5.33
CA GLY A 382 -25.18 2.98 5.08
C GLY A 382 -26.07 2.06 4.24
N THR A 383 -27.34 2.36 4.19
CA THR A 383 -28.24 1.83 3.18
C THR A 383 -27.88 2.50 1.86
N GLN A 384 -27.30 1.74 0.96
CA GLN A 384 -27.15 2.14 -0.44
C GLN A 384 -28.55 2.03 -1.07
N GLY A 385 -29.45 2.94 -0.67
CA GLY A 385 -30.72 3.06 -1.36
C GLY A 385 -30.48 3.34 -2.82
N ALA A 386 -31.35 2.88 -3.69
CA ALA A 386 -31.42 3.29 -5.08
C ALA A 386 -31.81 4.78 -5.13
N ASN A 387 -30.95 5.64 -4.61
CA ASN A 387 -31.06 7.07 -4.79
C ASN A 387 -30.79 7.31 -6.27
N GLN A 388 -31.87 7.33 -7.04
CA GLN A 388 -31.81 8.01 -8.33
C GLN A 388 -31.36 9.42 -7.99
N ASP A 389 -30.24 9.84 -8.57
CA ASP A 389 -29.86 11.23 -8.49
C ASP A 389 -31.06 12.06 -8.96
N PRO A 390 -31.49 13.08 -8.23
CA PRO A 390 -32.49 13.99 -8.73
C PRO A 390 -31.98 14.57 -10.06
N ALA A 391 -32.90 14.92 -10.94
CA ALA A 391 -32.56 15.47 -12.27
C ALA A 391 -31.57 16.65 -12.16
N HIS A 392 -31.54 17.28 -10.99
CA HIS A 392 -30.61 18.35 -10.63
C HIS A 392 -30.01 18.06 -9.26
N TRP A 393 -28.67 18.03 -9.16
CA TRP A 393 -27.92 17.68 -7.95
C TRP A 393 -28.24 18.55 -6.71
N TRP A 394 -28.84 19.71 -6.91
CA TRP A 394 -29.30 20.64 -5.82
C TRP A 394 -30.73 20.38 -5.35
N GLU A 395 -31.47 19.48 -5.97
CA GLU A 395 -32.81 19.07 -5.52
C GLU A 395 -32.70 18.07 -4.37
N LYS A 396 -33.46 18.29 -3.29
CA LYS A 396 -33.49 17.42 -2.10
C LYS A 396 -34.49 16.29 -2.27
#